data_54b642bae486e83477ca8fa366583b1e
#
_entry.id   54b642bae486e83477ca8fa366583b1e
#
_cell.length_a   1.000
_cell.length_b   1.000
_cell.length_c   1.000
_cell.angle_alpha   90.00
_cell.angle_beta   90.00
_cell.angle_gamma   90.00
#
_symmetry.space_group_name_H-M   'P 1'
#
loop_
_entity.id
_entity.type
_entity.pdbx_description
1 polymer ?
#
loop_
_entity_poly.entity_id
_entity_poly.type
_entity_poly.pdbx_seq_one_letter_code
_entity_poly.pdbx_strand_id
1 'polypeptide(L)'
;MRFIDGHRPAHDLTYDDVFLVPNRSDVESRFDVDLSTVDGTGATLPVVVANMTAVAGRRMAETVARRGGLVVLPQDVDPAAVADITAWVKSRHVVWDTPLVLTGGDAVADALNLVGKRAHGAVVVVDDEGRPVGVVTEAACQGVDRFARLADVVEPAAVTVPLDTEPRVVFERLHEHGDKLALGVDETGRLAGVLTQVAALRAEIYTPALDAAGRLRVAAAIGVNGDVAAKAEAVLNGGVDVLVVDTAHGHQEKMIAALKAVRSVSPAVPVVAGNVVTAEGTRDLITAGADVVKVGVGPGAMCTTRMATGVGRPQFSAVAECAAAARELGKHVWADGGVRHPRDIALALAAGASAAMVGSWFAGTHESPGDLRYDEQGRPYKESFGMASKRAVGARTRTDNVYERAKKGLFEEGISSSRMALDPTRPGVEDLLDSIGSGVRSACTYAGARTLEEFHERAVLGIQSAAGFAEGRPLPAGW
;
A
#
# COMPACT_ATOMS: atom_id res chain seq x y z
N MET A 1 8.96 4.24 -23.77
CA MET A 1 9.02 2.77 -23.90
C MET A 1 9.02 2.34 -25.36
N ARG A 2 9.83 1.37 -25.74
CA ARG A 2 9.85 0.72 -27.06
C ARG A 2 10.06 -0.79 -26.95
N PHE A 3 9.55 -1.55 -27.91
CA PHE A 3 9.90 -2.96 -28.06
C PHE A 3 11.19 -3.13 -28.87
N ILE A 4 11.90 -4.24 -28.64
CA ILE A 4 13.04 -4.65 -29.49
C ILE A 4 12.55 -4.71 -30.93
N ASP A 5 13.34 -4.18 -31.86
CA ASP A 5 13.05 -4.13 -33.31
C ASP A 5 11.73 -3.43 -33.69
N GLY A 6 11.09 -2.71 -32.76
CA GLY A 6 9.85 -1.96 -33.00
C GLY A 6 8.61 -2.82 -33.21
N HIS A 7 8.70 -4.12 -33.06
CA HIS A 7 7.57 -5.03 -33.25
C HIS A 7 6.60 -5.02 -32.07
N ARG A 8 5.38 -4.56 -32.28
CA ARG A 8 4.27 -4.78 -31.34
C ARG A 8 3.72 -6.20 -31.54
N PRO A 9 3.46 -6.93 -30.44
CA PRO A 9 2.86 -8.26 -30.52
C PRO A 9 1.43 -8.18 -31.07
N ALA A 10 1.01 -9.25 -31.78
CA ALA A 10 -0.34 -9.37 -32.30
C ALA A 10 -1.38 -9.77 -31.25
N HIS A 11 -0.95 -10.05 -30.01
CA HIS A 11 -1.81 -10.44 -28.88
C HIS A 11 -1.48 -9.61 -27.66
N ASP A 12 -2.43 -9.57 -26.71
CA ASP A 12 -2.25 -8.86 -25.45
C ASP A 12 -1.31 -9.62 -24.49
N LEU A 13 -0.50 -8.88 -23.76
CA LEU A 13 0.57 -9.37 -22.90
C LEU A 13 0.25 -9.19 -21.40
N THR A 14 0.62 -10.17 -20.61
CA THR A 14 0.73 -10.09 -19.15
C THR A 14 2.14 -9.61 -18.76
N TYR A 15 2.41 -9.41 -17.46
CA TYR A 15 3.76 -9.14 -16.98
C TYR A 15 4.72 -10.32 -17.16
N ASP A 16 4.21 -11.55 -17.21
CA ASP A 16 5.03 -12.75 -17.42
C ASP A 16 5.54 -12.86 -18.87
N ASP A 17 4.86 -12.23 -19.83
CA ASP A 17 5.19 -12.28 -21.24
C ASP A 17 6.29 -11.29 -21.65
N VAL A 18 6.71 -10.39 -20.76
CA VAL A 18 7.65 -9.31 -21.08
C VAL A 18 8.84 -9.26 -20.13
N PHE A 19 9.94 -8.70 -20.59
CA PHE A 19 11.12 -8.40 -19.81
C PHE A 19 11.76 -7.07 -20.24
N LEU A 20 12.56 -6.49 -19.35
CA LEU A 20 13.36 -5.29 -19.63
C LEU A 20 14.73 -5.68 -20.17
N VAL A 21 15.16 -4.99 -21.22
CA VAL A 21 16.50 -5.14 -21.80
C VAL A 21 17.40 -4.08 -21.17
N PRO A 22 18.56 -4.45 -20.62
CA PRO A 22 19.48 -3.47 -20.10
C PRO A 22 20.04 -2.58 -21.20
N ASN A 23 20.12 -1.28 -20.92
CA ASN A 23 20.69 -0.27 -21.79
C ASN A 23 22.05 0.21 -21.25
N ARG A 24 22.76 0.99 -22.08
CA ARG A 24 23.90 1.75 -21.59
C ARG A 24 23.43 2.74 -20.53
N SER A 25 24.04 2.67 -19.33
CA SER A 25 23.69 3.48 -18.18
C SER A 25 24.90 4.26 -17.67
N ASP A 26 24.64 5.47 -17.21
CA ASP A 26 25.56 6.33 -16.47
C ASP A 26 25.10 6.51 -15.02
N VAL A 27 24.08 5.76 -14.57
CA VAL A 27 23.58 5.75 -13.20
C VAL A 27 24.42 4.80 -12.38
N GLU A 28 25.26 5.34 -11.48
CA GLU A 28 26.24 4.57 -10.72
C GLU A 28 25.61 3.88 -9.50
N SER A 29 24.63 4.52 -8.87
CA SER A 29 23.96 4.02 -7.68
C SER A 29 22.44 3.98 -7.85
N ARG A 30 21.82 2.90 -7.35
CA ARG A 30 20.35 2.82 -7.24
C ARG A 30 19.76 3.91 -6.33
N PHE A 31 20.57 4.49 -5.44
CA PHE A 31 20.14 5.59 -4.56
C PHE A 31 20.08 6.94 -5.28
N ASP A 32 20.67 7.05 -6.48
CA ASP A 32 20.56 8.26 -7.32
C ASP A 32 19.23 8.33 -8.10
N VAL A 33 18.40 7.29 -7.99
CA VAL A 33 17.10 7.21 -8.68
C VAL A 33 16.01 7.83 -7.82
N ASP A 34 15.34 8.85 -8.34
CA ASP A 34 14.11 9.41 -7.76
C ASP A 34 12.90 8.63 -8.25
N LEU A 35 12.12 8.08 -7.30
CA LEU A 35 10.90 7.32 -7.57
C LEU A 35 9.62 8.15 -7.36
N SER A 36 9.73 9.47 -7.19
CA SER A 36 8.58 10.36 -7.02
C SER A 36 7.64 10.29 -8.21
N THR A 37 6.33 10.24 -7.94
CA THR A 37 5.31 10.21 -8.98
C THR A 37 5.05 11.61 -9.53
N VAL A 38 4.69 11.70 -10.81
CA VAL A 38 4.39 12.96 -11.51
C VAL A 38 2.90 13.23 -11.65
N ASP A 39 2.06 12.40 -11.04
CA ASP A 39 0.59 12.42 -11.20
C ASP A 39 -0.15 13.38 -10.25
N GLY A 40 0.59 14.22 -9.52
CA GLY A 40 0.04 15.21 -8.59
C GLY A 40 -0.41 14.65 -7.25
N THR A 41 -0.34 13.33 -7.03
CA THR A 41 -0.75 12.71 -5.76
C THR A 41 0.25 12.93 -4.63
N GLY A 42 1.51 13.30 -4.97
CA GLY A 42 2.56 13.58 -4.00
C GLY A 42 3.18 12.34 -3.36
N ALA A 43 3.00 11.16 -3.98
CA ALA A 43 3.73 9.97 -3.61
C ALA A 43 5.20 10.09 -4.07
N THR A 44 6.13 9.72 -3.21
CA THR A 44 7.58 9.68 -3.49
C THR A 44 8.09 8.27 -3.75
N LEU A 45 7.20 7.29 -3.59
CA LEU A 45 7.37 5.89 -3.99
C LEU A 45 6.14 5.50 -4.83
N PRO A 46 6.28 4.90 -6.03
CA PRO A 46 5.16 4.65 -6.95
C PRO A 46 4.34 3.41 -6.56
N VAL A 47 3.98 3.33 -5.28
CA VAL A 47 3.22 2.24 -4.69
C VAL A 47 1.97 2.80 -4.02
N VAL A 48 0.82 2.28 -4.43
CA VAL A 48 -0.48 2.60 -3.85
C VAL A 48 -1.09 1.33 -3.26
N VAL A 49 -1.51 1.37 -2.01
CA VAL A 49 -2.21 0.25 -1.36
C VAL A 49 -3.67 0.27 -1.76
N ALA A 50 -4.17 -0.87 -2.24
CA ALA A 50 -5.52 -1.01 -2.75
C ALA A 50 -6.58 -0.80 -1.66
N ASN A 51 -7.67 -0.16 -2.05
CA ASN A 51 -8.85 0.13 -1.22
C ASN A 51 -9.66 -1.12 -0.84
N MET A 52 -8.98 -2.12 -0.31
CA MET A 52 -9.57 -3.38 0.16
C MET A 52 -9.65 -3.37 1.69
N THR A 53 -10.83 -3.72 2.22
CA THR A 53 -11.11 -3.73 3.68
C THR A 53 -10.16 -4.64 4.46
N ALA A 54 -9.64 -5.70 3.82
CA ALA A 54 -8.66 -6.60 4.43
C ALA A 54 -7.20 -6.11 4.33
N VAL A 55 -6.92 -5.02 3.61
CA VAL A 55 -5.56 -4.53 3.32
C VAL A 55 -5.34 -3.12 3.85
N ALA A 56 -6.24 -2.20 3.53
CA ALA A 56 -6.11 -0.78 3.86
C ALA A 56 -6.73 -0.45 5.21
N GLY A 57 -5.97 0.22 6.07
CA GLY A 57 -6.40 0.68 7.37
C GLY A 57 -5.40 1.69 7.95
N ARG A 58 -5.68 2.24 9.14
CA ARG A 58 -4.89 3.34 9.70
C ARG A 58 -3.39 3.01 9.89
N ARG A 59 -3.07 1.77 10.34
CA ARG A 59 -1.67 1.32 10.52
C ARG A 59 -0.94 1.23 9.17
N MET A 60 -1.59 0.64 8.18
CA MET A 60 -1.07 0.57 6.82
C MET A 60 -0.84 1.98 6.26
N ALA A 61 -1.82 2.90 6.46
CA ALA A 61 -1.77 4.25 5.92
C ALA A 61 -0.57 5.05 6.48
N GLU A 62 -0.36 5.07 7.79
CA GLU A 62 0.77 5.80 8.38
C GLU A 62 2.12 5.22 7.96
N THR A 63 2.25 3.87 7.96
CA THR A 63 3.51 3.20 7.68
C THR A 63 3.91 3.39 6.21
N VAL A 64 2.97 3.18 5.28
CA VAL A 64 3.24 3.33 3.84
C VAL A 64 3.49 4.79 3.47
N ALA A 65 2.74 5.75 4.03
CA ALA A 65 2.96 7.18 3.78
C ALA A 65 4.33 7.65 4.30
N ARG A 66 4.79 7.11 5.43
CA ARG A 66 6.12 7.38 5.99
C ARG A 66 7.25 6.89 5.06
N ARG A 67 6.97 5.90 4.22
CA ARG A 67 7.90 5.37 3.18
C ARG A 67 7.59 5.89 1.78
N GLY A 68 6.76 6.93 1.67
CA GLY A 68 6.52 7.63 0.40
C GLY A 68 5.41 7.08 -0.48
N GLY A 69 4.77 5.97 -0.10
CA GLY A 69 3.61 5.44 -0.83
C GLY A 69 2.30 6.07 -0.38
N LEU A 70 1.20 5.62 -0.97
CA LEU A 70 -0.17 6.03 -0.62
C LEU A 70 -1.01 4.83 -0.21
N VAL A 71 -1.98 5.06 0.66
CA VAL A 71 -3.02 4.07 0.98
C VAL A 71 -4.39 4.65 0.68
N VAL A 72 -5.18 3.91 -0.07
CA VAL A 72 -6.55 4.29 -0.36
C VAL A 72 -7.48 3.58 0.64
N LEU A 73 -8.15 4.35 1.49
CA LEU A 73 -9.14 3.80 2.41
C LEU A 73 -10.36 3.27 1.64
N PRO A 74 -10.94 2.12 2.05
CA PRO A 74 -12.02 1.48 1.31
C PRO A 74 -13.32 2.30 1.26
N GLN A 75 -14.07 2.16 0.17
CA GLN A 75 -15.34 2.85 -0.06
C GLN A 75 -16.50 2.41 0.86
N ASP A 76 -16.33 1.30 1.59
CA ASP A 76 -17.28 0.76 2.55
C ASP A 76 -17.05 1.25 3.99
N VAL A 77 -16.02 2.08 4.19
CA VAL A 77 -15.78 2.78 5.45
C VAL A 77 -16.66 4.03 5.51
N ASP A 78 -17.34 4.22 6.64
CA ASP A 78 -18.16 5.41 6.87
C ASP A 78 -17.33 6.69 6.76
N PRO A 79 -17.82 7.78 6.14
CA PRO A 79 -17.08 9.04 6.01
C PRO A 79 -16.58 9.61 7.34
N ALA A 80 -17.31 9.46 8.44
CA ALA A 80 -16.85 9.88 9.76
C ALA A 80 -15.62 9.06 10.21
N ALA A 81 -15.64 7.75 9.98
CA ALA A 81 -14.51 6.89 10.28
C ALA A 81 -13.31 7.17 9.35
N VAL A 82 -13.56 7.55 8.08
CA VAL A 82 -12.49 8.03 7.18
C VAL A 82 -11.85 9.30 7.75
N ALA A 83 -12.66 10.26 8.23
CA ALA A 83 -12.16 11.48 8.85
C ALA A 83 -11.31 11.19 10.10
N ASP A 84 -11.79 10.31 10.98
CA ASP A 84 -11.05 9.89 12.19
C ASP A 84 -9.72 9.21 11.85
N ILE A 85 -9.71 8.30 10.87
CA ILE A 85 -8.49 7.64 10.40
C ILE A 85 -7.53 8.67 9.82
N THR A 86 -8.03 9.58 8.98
CA THR A 86 -7.20 10.62 8.35
C THR A 86 -6.59 11.56 9.38
N ALA A 87 -7.39 12.06 10.33
CA ALA A 87 -6.89 12.90 11.43
C ALA A 87 -5.83 12.17 12.26
N TRP A 88 -6.07 10.89 12.58
CA TRP A 88 -5.12 10.07 13.30
C TRP A 88 -3.80 9.88 12.54
N VAL A 89 -3.83 9.55 11.23
CA VAL A 89 -2.63 9.40 10.39
C VAL A 89 -1.86 10.72 10.30
N LYS A 90 -2.56 11.82 10.05
CA LYS A 90 -1.95 13.16 9.95
C LYS A 90 -1.36 13.68 11.27
N SER A 91 -1.71 13.07 12.40
CA SER A 91 -1.12 13.37 13.71
C SER A 91 0.13 12.53 14.02
N ARG A 92 0.49 11.57 13.17
CA ARG A 92 1.65 10.70 13.41
C ARG A 92 2.95 11.38 13.00
N HIS A 93 4.03 11.00 13.70
CA HIS A 93 5.36 11.51 13.37
C HIS A 93 5.83 10.96 12.01
N VAL A 94 6.50 11.79 11.23
CA VAL A 94 6.91 11.46 9.85
C VAL A 94 8.14 10.56 9.76
N VAL A 95 8.92 10.44 10.84
CA VAL A 95 10.11 9.60 10.97
C VAL A 95 9.87 8.44 11.92
N TRP A 96 9.44 8.75 13.13
CA TRP A 96 9.28 7.79 14.23
C TRP A 96 8.02 6.96 14.08
N ASP A 97 8.13 5.65 14.33
CA ASP A 97 7.00 4.74 14.33
C ASP A 97 6.12 4.95 15.56
N THR A 98 4.82 4.66 15.40
CA THR A 98 3.86 4.73 16.49
C THR A 98 4.09 3.60 17.49
N PRO A 99 4.36 3.88 18.77
CA PRO A 99 4.59 2.84 19.77
C PRO A 99 3.31 2.06 20.10
N LEU A 100 3.48 0.83 20.57
CA LEU A 100 2.46 0.10 21.32
C LEU A 100 2.69 0.42 22.79
N VAL A 101 1.70 0.94 23.49
CA VAL A 101 1.86 1.48 24.85
C VAL A 101 0.95 0.74 25.82
N LEU A 102 1.53 0.31 26.92
CA LEU A 102 0.84 -0.22 28.10
C LEU A 102 1.45 0.36 29.37
N THR A 103 0.83 0.12 30.54
CA THR A 103 1.32 0.50 31.86
C THR A 103 1.88 -0.71 32.60
N GLY A 104 2.66 -0.49 33.63
CA GLY A 104 3.18 -1.59 34.50
C GLY A 104 2.08 -2.43 35.18
N GLY A 105 0.87 -1.89 35.31
CA GLY A 105 -0.28 -2.59 35.87
C GLY A 105 -1.01 -3.54 34.93
N ASP A 106 -0.79 -3.40 33.58
CA ASP A 106 -1.39 -4.27 32.56
C ASP A 106 -0.79 -5.68 32.61
N ALA A 107 -1.51 -6.64 32.05
CA ALA A 107 -1.08 -8.05 32.08
C ALA A 107 -0.18 -8.42 30.89
N VAL A 108 0.64 -9.44 31.04
CA VAL A 108 1.43 -10.08 29.98
C VAL A 108 0.53 -10.48 28.80
N ALA A 109 -0.71 -10.93 29.05
CA ALA A 109 -1.68 -11.24 28.00
C ALA A 109 -1.99 -10.04 27.10
N ASP A 110 -2.06 -8.83 27.65
CA ASP A 110 -2.33 -7.61 26.89
C ASP A 110 -1.17 -7.26 25.97
N ALA A 111 0.07 -7.39 26.46
CA ALA A 111 1.26 -7.22 25.62
C ALA A 111 1.31 -8.24 24.48
N LEU A 112 1.09 -9.51 24.75
CA LEU A 112 1.07 -10.58 23.74
C LEU A 112 -0.02 -10.35 22.66
N ASN A 113 -1.17 -9.79 23.02
CA ASN A 113 -2.22 -9.43 22.08
C ASN A 113 -1.85 -8.24 21.18
N LEU A 114 -0.94 -7.39 21.61
CA LEU A 114 -0.53 -6.17 20.90
C LEU A 114 0.73 -6.36 20.05
N VAL A 115 1.72 -7.12 20.50
CA VAL A 115 3.04 -7.27 19.85
C VAL A 115 2.92 -7.58 18.36
N GLY A 116 2.02 -8.48 17.96
CA GLY A 116 1.76 -8.81 16.54
C GLY A 116 1.02 -7.75 15.73
N LYS A 117 0.77 -6.55 16.27
CA LYS A 117 0.10 -5.45 15.54
C LYS A 117 1.08 -4.49 14.86
N ARG A 118 2.38 -4.59 15.18
CA ARG A 118 3.46 -3.75 14.65
C ARG A 118 4.72 -4.58 14.37
N ALA A 119 5.41 -4.23 13.30
CA ALA A 119 6.64 -4.93 12.88
C ALA A 119 7.81 -4.74 13.87
N HIS A 120 7.82 -3.67 14.68
CA HIS A 120 8.85 -3.46 15.72
C HIS A 120 8.79 -4.48 16.88
N GLY A 121 7.66 -5.21 17.02
CA GLY A 121 7.59 -6.41 17.86
C GLY A 121 7.76 -6.20 19.37
N ALA A 122 7.48 -5.00 19.88
CA ALA A 122 7.60 -4.68 21.29
C ALA A 122 6.49 -3.76 21.80
N VAL A 123 6.17 -3.85 23.07
CA VAL A 123 5.31 -2.92 23.79
C VAL A 123 6.20 -2.05 24.68
N VAL A 124 5.98 -0.75 24.70
CA VAL A 124 6.64 0.16 25.61
C VAL A 124 5.77 0.33 26.86
N VAL A 125 6.34 0.06 28.02
CA VAL A 125 5.68 0.32 29.31
C VAL A 125 5.97 1.75 29.72
N VAL A 126 4.92 2.48 30.08
CA VAL A 126 5.01 3.88 30.54
C VAL A 126 4.50 4.04 31.96
N ASP A 127 4.96 5.09 32.64
CA ASP A 127 4.43 5.54 33.94
C ASP A 127 3.11 6.34 33.76
N ASP A 128 2.56 6.81 34.87
CA ASP A 128 1.30 7.58 34.92
C ASP A 128 1.42 8.96 34.19
N GLU A 129 2.62 9.49 34.04
CA GLU A 129 2.91 10.70 33.30
C GLU A 129 3.15 10.43 31.80
N GLY A 130 3.17 9.16 31.36
CA GLY A 130 3.43 8.74 29.98
C GLY A 130 4.91 8.70 29.60
N ARG A 131 5.83 8.70 30.58
CA ARG A 131 7.26 8.54 30.34
C ARG A 131 7.63 7.06 30.20
N PRO A 132 8.54 6.70 29.30
CA PRO A 132 8.93 5.31 29.12
C PRO A 132 9.68 4.76 30.34
N VAL A 133 9.23 3.60 30.82
CA VAL A 133 9.88 2.81 31.87
C VAL A 133 10.79 1.75 31.25
N GLY A 134 10.35 1.14 30.14
CA GLY A 134 11.10 0.11 29.45
C GLY A 134 10.27 -0.56 28.36
N VAL A 135 10.75 -1.71 27.89
CA VAL A 135 10.13 -2.46 26.79
C VAL A 135 9.77 -3.88 27.22
N VAL A 136 8.73 -4.44 26.64
CA VAL A 136 8.33 -5.84 26.76
C VAL A 136 8.23 -6.45 25.37
N THR A 137 8.99 -7.50 25.13
CA THR A 137 8.99 -8.29 23.88
C THR A 137 8.26 -9.60 24.07
N GLU A 138 7.91 -10.30 22.99
CA GLU A 138 7.35 -11.65 23.07
C GLU A 138 8.31 -12.61 23.81
N ALA A 139 9.63 -12.47 23.60
CA ALA A 139 10.64 -13.28 24.24
C ALA A 139 10.65 -13.08 25.77
N ALA A 140 10.50 -11.86 26.25
CA ALA A 140 10.41 -11.56 27.70
C ALA A 140 9.17 -12.18 28.37
N CYS A 141 8.15 -12.47 27.58
CA CYS A 141 6.91 -13.11 28.06
C CYS A 141 6.96 -14.65 28.06
N GLN A 142 8.00 -15.27 27.50
CA GLN A 142 8.08 -16.74 27.42
C GLN A 142 8.26 -17.38 28.83
N GLY A 143 7.37 -18.33 29.10
CA GLY A 143 7.39 -19.04 30.40
C GLY A 143 6.82 -18.24 31.56
N VAL A 144 6.34 -17.03 31.34
CA VAL A 144 5.71 -16.17 32.34
C VAL A 144 4.19 -16.41 32.37
N ASP A 145 3.57 -16.33 33.55
CA ASP A 145 2.11 -16.38 33.69
C ASP A 145 1.49 -15.21 32.91
N ARG A 146 0.49 -15.51 32.08
CA ARG A 146 -0.22 -14.52 31.25
C ARG A 146 -0.94 -13.44 32.08
N PHE A 147 -1.24 -13.71 33.34
CA PHE A 147 -1.85 -12.76 34.26
C PHE A 147 -0.84 -11.99 35.14
N ALA A 148 0.47 -12.30 35.01
CA ALA A 148 1.53 -11.50 35.64
C ALA A 148 1.50 -10.07 35.14
N ARG A 149 1.94 -9.13 35.97
CA ARG A 149 2.00 -7.70 35.60
C ARG A 149 3.21 -7.39 34.72
N LEU A 150 3.07 -6.44 33.83
CA LEU A 150 4.18 -6.00 32.98
C LEU A 150 5.32 -5.39 33.78
N ALA A 151 5.04 -4.80 34.93
CA ALA A 151 6.08 -4.32 35.86
C ALA A 151 7.10 -5.40 36.29
N ASP A 152 6.70 -6.69 36.27
CA ASP A 152 7.53 -7.81 36.69
C ASP A 152 8.42 -8.35 35.55
N VAL A 153 8.14 -7.97 34.31
CA VAL A 153 8.82 -8.50 33.10
C VAL A 153 9.40 -7.40 32.18
N VAL A 154 9.19 -6.14 32.53
CA VAL A 154 9.71 -5.00 31.73
C VAL A 154 11.23 -4.94 31.80
N GLU A 155 11.87 -4.80 30.65
CA GLU A 155 13.32 -4.62 30.51
C GLU A 155 13.61 -3.13 30.28
N PRO A 156 14.60 -2.52 30.98
CA PRO A 156 15.00 -1.15 30.72
C PRO A 156 15.43 -0.95 29.27
N ALA A 157 15.00 0.13 28.63
CA ALA A 157 15.50 0.50 27.31
C ALA A 157 16.80 1.31 27.47
N ALA A 158 17.90 0.86 26.88
CA ALA A 158 19.18 1.54 26.97
C ALA A 158 19.21 2.82 26.10
N VAL A 159 18.44 2.85 25.00
CA VAL A 159 18.42 4.01 24.08
C VAL A 159 17.09 4.76 24.20
N THR A 160 17.12 5.87 24.93
CA THR A 160 16.02 6.85 24.97
C THR A 160 16.58 8.21 24.51
N VAL A 161 15.94 8.85 23.53
CA VAL A 161 16.44 10.07 22.88
C VAL A 161 15.30 11.04 22.55
N PRO A 162 15.58 12.37 22.42
CA PRO A 162 14.64 13.34 21.88
C PRO A 162 14.19 12.97 20.46
N LEU A 163 12.94 13.35 20.09
CA LEU A 163 12.35 13.06 18.76
C LEU A 163 13.11 13.73 17.59
N ASP A 164 13.80 14.83 17.84
CA ASP A 164 14.60 15.55 16.84
C ASP A 164 15.98 14.95 16.60
N THR A 165 16.32 13.84 17.30
CA THR A 165 17.56 13.10 17.07
C THR A 165 17.58 12.53 15.65
N GLU A 166 18.65 12.81 14.91
CA GLU A 166 18.83 12.29 13.54
C GLU A 166 18.79 10.76 13.50
N PRO A 167 18.12 10.15 12.52
CA PRO A 167 17.96 8.69 12.41
C PRO A 167 19.29 7.95 12.41
N ARG A 168 20.33 8.51 11.79
CA ARG A 168 21.68 7.95 11.77
C ARG A 168 22.27 7.83 13.17
N VAL A 169 22.13 8.85 14.00
CA VAL A 169 22.61 8.86 15.39
C VAL A 169 21.86 7.80 16.21
N VAL A 170 20.53 7.65 15.96
CA VAL A 170 19.73 6.60 16.60
C VAL A 170 20.23 5.21 16.21
N PHE A 171 20.51 5.00 14.92
CA PHE A 171 21.08 3.74 14.42
C PHE A 171 22.39 3.40 15.09
N GLU A 172 23.35 4.36 15.15
CA GLU A 172 24.66 4.17 15.74
C GLU A 172 24.56 3.82 17.23
N ARG A 173 23.73 4.52 18.00
CA ARG A 173 23.49 4.23 19.43
C ARG A 173 22.87 2.84 19.65
N LEU A 174 21.87 2.45 18.84
CA LEU A 174 21.28 1.11 18.92
C LEU A 174 22.31 0.02 18.61
N HIS A 175 23.19 0.28 17.64
CA HIS A 175 24.26 -0.64 17.28
C HIS A 175 25.30 -0.81 18.42
N GLU A 176 25.72 0.31 19.02
CA GLU A 176 26.70 0.33 20.12
C GLU A 176 26.20 -0.39 21.37
N HIS A 177 24.91 -0.24 21.71
CA HIS A 177 24.31 -0.85 22.91
C HIS A 177 23.78 -2.27 22.65
N GLY A 178 23.68 -2.71 21.39
CA GLY A 178 23.08 -4.00 21.02
C GLY A 178 21.54 -4.03 21.19
N ASP A 179 20.91 -2.86 21.31
CA ASP A 179 19.48 -2.71 21.47
C ASP A 179 18.73 -2.81 20.15
N LYS A 180 17.49 -3.30 20.21
CA LYS A 180 16.63 -3.47 19.03
C LYS A 180 15.71 -2.28 18.79
N LEU A 181 15.41 -1.49 19.84
CA LEU A 181 14.41 -0.44 19.82
C LEU A 181 14.87 0.80 20.59
N ALA A 182 14.87 1.94 19.94
CA ALA A 182 15.02 3.25 20.59
C ALA A 182 13.65 3.84 20.92
N LEU A 183 13.57 4.54 22.05
CA LEU A 183 12.40 5.25 22.52
C LEU A 183 12.59 6.76 22.27
N GLY A 184 11.70 7.33 21.47
CA GLY A 184 11.66 8.77 21.19
C GLY A 184 10.75 9.49 22.17
N VAL A 185 11.27 10.49 22.85
CA VAL A 185 10.53 11.30 23.82
C VAL A 185 10.36 12.74 23.34
N ASP A 186 9.24 13.34 23.74
CA ASP A 186 9.00 14.76 23.51
C ASP A 186 9.75 15.63 24.53
N GLU A 187 9.60 16.97 24.44
CA GLU A 187 10.22 17.94 25.33
C GLU A 187 9.84 17.78 26.80
N THR A 188 8.74 17.09 27.11
CA THR A 188 8.27 16.79 28.47
C THR A 188 8.76 15.44 28.99
N GLY A 189 9.51 14.69 28.18
CA GLY A 189 9.99 13.34 28.48
C GLY A 189 8.96 12.23 28.27
N ARG A 190 7.82 12.54 27.65
CA ARG A 190 6.77 11.54 27.34
C ARG A 190 7.12 10.78 26.08
N LEU A 191 6.76 9.51 26.07
CA LEU A 191 6.93 8.65 24.90
C LEU A 191 6.10 9.18 23.71
N ALA A 192 6.75 9.42 22.58
CA ALA A 192 6.10 9.91 21.38
C ALA A 192 6.41 9.08 20.11
N GLY A 193 7.46 8.24 20.16
CA GLY A 193 7.83 7.40 19.03
C GLY A 193 8.74 6.24 19.43
N VAL A 194 8.88 5.29 18.50
CA VAL A 194 9.88 4.22 18.58
C VAL A 194 10.59 4.08 17.26
N LEU A 195 11.86 3.61 17.28
CA LEU A 195 12.63 3.41 16.06
C LEU A 195 13.53 2.20 16.21
N THR A 196 13.45 1.25 15.26
CA THR A 196 14.40 0.14 15.16
C THR A 196 15.62 0.56 14.33
N GLN A 197 16.72 -0.21 14.37
CA GLN A 197 17.87 0.03 13.50
C GLN A 197 17.47 0.08 12.02
N VAL A 198 16.63 -0.86 11.58
CA VAL A 198 16.16 -0.91 10.19
C VAL A 198 15.26 0.28 9.85
N ALA A 199 14.38 0.68 10.78
CA ALA A 199 13.51 1.85 10.58
C ALA A 199 14.33 3.15 10.50
N ALA A 200 15.44 3.27 11.24
CA ALA A 200 16.37 4.38 11.13
C ALA A 200 17.03 4.46 9.74
N LEU A 201 17.49 3.33 9.19
CA LEU A 201 18.01 3.27 7.81
C LEU A 201 16.92 3.64 6.77
N ARG A 202 15.71 3.13 6.95
CA ARG A 202 14.57 3.48 6.08
C ARG A 202 14.26 4.97 6.08
N ALA A 203 14.39 5.63 7.22
CA ALA A 203 14.17 7.07 7.33
C ALA A 203 15.19 7.91 6.51
N GLU A 204 16.38 7.37 6.25
CA GLU A 204 17.38 7.97 5.37
C GLU A 204 17.13 7.68 3.87
N ILE A 205 16.56 6.51 3.57
CA ILE A 205 16.38 6.00 2.20
C ILE A 205 15.09 6.52 1.56
N TYR A 206 14.01 6.66 2.35
CA TYR A 206 12.68 7.03 1.87
C TYR A 206 12.32 8.46 2.24
N THR A 207 11.73 9.16 1.30
CA THR A 207 11.10 10.46 1.54
C THR A 207 9.62 10.24 1.84
N PRO A 208 9.08 10.68 3.00
CA PRO A 208 7.66 10.51 3.30
C PRO A 208 6.76 11.23 2.30
N ALA A 209 5.58 10.66 2.01
CA ALA A 209 4.52 11.34 1.25
C ALA A 209 3.79 12.34 2.15
N LEU A 210 4.08 13.63 1.98
CA LEU A 210 3.59 14.70 2.85
C LEU A 210 2.65 15.67 2.13
N ASP A 211 1.65 16.17 2.85
CA ASP A 211 0.83 17.30 2.41
C ASP A 211 1.57 18.64 2.57
N ALA A 212 0.95 19.73 2.14
CA ALA A 212 1.55 21.06 2.21
C ALA A 212 1.85 21.54 3.64
N ALA A 213 1.24 20.92 4.65
CA ALA A 213 1.49 21.20 6.08
C ALA A 213 2.53 20.24 6.70
N GLY A 214 3.20 19.42 5.90
CA GLY A 214 4.22 18.46 6.37
C GLY A 214 3.65 17.23 7.07
N ARG A 215 2.38 16.87 6.83
CA ARG A 215 1.70 15.73 7.45
C ARG A 215 1.57 14.57 6.47
N LEU A 216 1.54 13.34 6.98
CA LEU A 216 1.39 12.12 6.18
C LEU A 216 0.11 12.15 5.33
N ARG A 217 0.22 11.80 4.05
CA ARG A 217 -0.91 11.76 3.09
C ARG A 217 -1.77 10.53 3.26
N VAL A 218 -3.07 10.72 3.01
CA VAL A 218 -4.09 9.65 2.99
C VAL A 218 -4.98 9.83 1.78
N ALA A 219 -5.30 8.73 1.09
CA ALA A 219 -6.32 8.68 0.06
C ALA A 219 -7.56 7.93 0.53
N ALA A 220 -8.71 8.21 -0.05
CA ALA A 220 -9.92 7.44 0.23
C ALA A 220 -10.75 7.21 -1.04
N ALA A 221 -11.43 6.06 -1.08
CA ALA A 221 -12.31 5.68 -2.17
C ALA A 221 -13.79 5.97 -1.85
N ILE A 222 -14.53 6.36 -2.88
CA ILE A 222 -15.98 6.41 -2.89
C ILE A 222 -16.54 5.59 -4.06
N GLY A 223 -17.70 4.99 -3.88
CA GLY A 223 -18.38 4.27 -4.96
C GLY A 223 -19.29 5.18 -5.79
N VAL A 224 -19.72 4.66 -6.95
CA VAL A 224 -20.57 5.39 -7.94
C VAL A 224 -22.07 5.36 -7.63
N ASN A 225 -22.50 4.82 -6.48
CA ASN A 225 -23.90 4.66 -6.12
C ASN A 225 -24.38 5.71 -5.11
N GLY A 226 -25.66 6.04 -5.12
CA GLY A 226 -26.28 7.00 -4.21
C GLY A 226 -25.87 8.44 -4.49
N ASP A 227 -25.90 9.30 -3.48
CA ASP A 227 -25.46 10.70 -3.60
C ASP A 227 -23.93 10.79 -3.57
N VAL A 228 -23.34 10.79 -4.77
CA VAL A 228 -21.89 10.80 -4.95
C VAL A 228 -21.30 12.16 -4.55
N ALA A 229 -21.99 13.25 -4.81
CA ALA A 229 -21.51 14.59 -4.45
C ALA A 229 -21.40 14.74 -2.93
N ALA A 230 -22.44 14.37 -2.19
CA ALA A 230 -22.44 14.42 -0.73
C ALA A 230 -21.36 13.50 -0.12
N LYS A 231 -21.13 12.31 -0.70
CA LYS A 231 -20.06 11.42 -0.25
C LYS A 231 -18.67 12.01 -0.50
N ALA A 232 -18.47 12.59 -1.68
CA ALA A 232 -17.21 13.26 -2.02
C ALA A 232 -16.92 14.42 -1.06
N GLU A 233 -17.91 15.27 -0.83
CA GLU A 233 -17.80 16.39 0.10
C GLU A 233 -17.47 15.93 1.53
N ALA A 234 -18.18 14.91 2.03
CA ALA A 234 -17.94 14.37 3.37
C ALA A 234 -16.51 13.82 3.53
N VAL A 235 -16.01 13.08 2.54
CA VAL A 235 -14.63 12.52 2.56
C VAL A 235 -13.59 13.62 2.42
N LEU A 236 -13.81 14.60 1.55
CA LEU A 236 -12.90 15.76 1.36
C LEU A 236 -12.82 16.62 2.63
N ASN A 237 -13.95 16.87 3.28
CA ASN A 237 -14.01 17.58 4.57
C ASN A 237 -13.26 16.83 5.68
N GLY A 238 -13.13 15.50 5.57
CA GLY A 238 -12.27 14.66 6.42
C GLY A 238 -10.76 14.86 6.21
N GLY A 239 -10.35 15.68 5.22
CA GLY A 239 -8.96 16.08 5.00
C GLY A 239 -8.11 15.08 4.22
N VAL A 240 -8.70 14.22 3.40
CA VAL A 240 -7.97 13.31 2.51
C VAL A 240 -7.22 14.09 1.42
N ASP A 241 -6.10 13.56 0.95
CA ASP A 241 -5.21 14.21 -0.03
C ASP A 241 -5.42 13.71 -1.46
N VAL A 242 -6.13 12.60 -1.65
CA VAL A 242 -6.49 12.02 -2.95
C VAL A 242 -7.88 11.38 -2.84
N LEU A 243 -8.77 11.67 -3.78
CA LEU A 243 -10.09 11.05 -3.87
C LEU A 243 -10.11 10.00 -4.99
N VAL A 244 -10.57 8.79 -4.70
CA VAL A 244 -10.67 7.69 -5.67
C VAL A 244 -12.15 7.36 -5.91
N VAL A 245 -12.61 7.49 -7.15
CA VAL A 245 -13.95 7.06 -7.58
C VAL A 245 -13.83 5.65 -8.16
N ASP A 246 -14.33 4.66 -7.42
CA ASP A 246 -14.03 3.24 -7.67
C ASP A 246 -15.26 2.40 -8.01
N THR A 247 -15.15 1.65 -9.10
CA THR A 247 -16.11 0.59 -9.49
C THR A 247 -15.39 -0.50 -10.29
N ALA A 248 -15.93 -1.70 -10.31
CA ALA A 248 -15.37 -2.84 -11.05
C ALA A 248 -15.30 -2.59 -12.56
N HIS A 249 -16.26 -1.85 -13.14
CA HIS A 249 -16.29 -1.43 -14.53
C HIS A 249 -16.45 0.10 -14.61
N GLY A 250 -15.36 0.81 -14.89
CA GLY A 250 -15.33 2.27 -14.94
C GLY A 250 -15.88 2.86 -16.24
N HIS A 251 -15.82 2.15 -17.37
CA HIS A 251 -16.31 2.64 -18.65
C HIS A 251 -17.83 2.45 -18.78
N GLN A 252 -18.58 3.17 -17.94
CA GLN A 252 -20.06 3.16 -17.93
C GLN A 252 -20.62 4.56 -17.60
N GLU A 253 -21.80 4.86 -18.11
CA GLU A 253 -22.49 6.15 -17.92
C GLU A 253 -22.57 6.56 -16.44
N LYS A 254 -22.75 5.59 -15.56
CA LYS A 254 -22.82 5.84 -14.12
C LYS A 254 -21.52 6.38 -13.53
N MET A 255 -20.36 5.94 -14.02
CA MET A 255 -19.07 6.48 -13.64
C MET A 255 -18.88 7.90 -14.17
N ILE A 256 -19.27 8.14 -15.43
CA ILE A 256 -19.22 9.47 -16.01
C ILE A 256 -20.08 10.46 -15.23
N ALA A 257 -21.29 10.06 -14.86
CA ALA A 257 -22.18 10.86 -14.00
C ALA A 257 -21.56 11.09 -12.59
N ALA A 258 -20.96 10.06 -12.00
CA ALA A 258 -20.28 10.16 -10.72
C ALA A 258 -19.10 11.14 -10.76
N LEU A 259 -18.26 11.11 -11.79
CA LEU A 259 -17.16 12.06 -11.95
C LEU A 259 -17.63 13.50 -12.09
N LYS A 260 -18.70 13.74 -12.86
CA LYS A 260 -19.33 15.06 -12.96
C LYS A 260 -19.85 15.55 -11.61
N ALA A 261 -20.48 14.67 -10.82
CA ALA A 261 -20.94 14.98 -9.48
C ALA A 261 -19.76 15.29 -8.52
N VAL A 262 -18.66 14.55 -8.59
CA VAL A 262 -17.43 14.85 -7.83
C VAL A 262 -16.87 16.21 -8.23
N ARG A 263 -16.79 16.52 -9.51
CA ARG A 263 -16.27 17.82 -9.97
C ARG A 263 -17.16 18.99 -9.58
N SER A 264 -18.47 18.77 -9.39
CA SER A 264 -19.38 19.83 -8.94
C SER A 264 -19.09 20.34 -7.52
N VAL A 265 -18.44 19.53 -6.67
CA VAL A 265 -17.97 19.95 -5.34
C VAL A 265 -16.55 20.56 -5.38
N SER A 266 -15.98 20.75 -6.57
CA SER A 266 -14.70 21.45 -6.80
C SER A 266 -13.55 20.96 -5.93
N PRO A 267 -13.21 19.66 -5.93
CA PRO A 267 -12.14 19.14 -5.10
C PRO A 267 -10.78 19.79 -5.44
N ALA A 268 -10.08 20.23 -4.41
CA ALA A 268 -8.72 20.77 -4.55
C ALA A 268 -7.64 19.68 -4.63
N VAL A 269 -8.03 18.41 -4.47
CA VAL A 269 -7.14 17.23 -4.50
C VAL A 269 -7.29 16.47 -5.80
N PRO A 270 -6.27 15.69 -6.22
CA PRO A 270 -6.38 14.83 -7.38
C PRO A 270 -7.54 13.84 -7.26
N VAL A 271 -8.25 13.63 -8.38
CA VAL A 271 -9.33 12.65 -8.52
C VAL A 271 -8.86 11.50 -9.39
N VAL A 272 -8.83 10.31 -8.81
CA VAL A 272 -8.53 9.05 -9.49
C VAL A 272 -9.84 8.33 -9.82
N ALA A 273 -9.98 7.74 -11.01
CA ALA A 273 -11.18 7.01 -11.38
C ALA A 273 -10.87 5.69 -12.10
N GLY A 274 -11.67 4.66 -11.88
CA GLY A 274 -11.52 3.36 -12.54
C GLY A 274 -12.48 2.28 -12.03
N ASN A 275 -12.37 1.07 -12.64
CA ASN A 275 -11.27 0.62 -13.50
C ASN A 275 -11.67 0.55 -14.96
N VAL A 276 -10.73 0.82 -15.82
CA VAL A 276 -10.84 0.65 -17.27
C VAL A 276 -9.66 -0.17 -17.81
N VAL A 277 -9.74 -0.60 -19.09
CA VAL A 277 -8.68 -1.37 -19.75
C VAL A 277 -8.46 -0.99 -21.22
N THR A 278 -9.07 0.12 -21.67
CA THR A 278 -9.00 0.60 -23.04
C THR A 278 -8.63 2.08 -23.14
N ALA A 279 -8.05 2.48 -24.26
CA ALA A 279 -7.74 3.87 -24.57
C ALA A 279 -9.02 4.75 -24.58
N GLU A 280 -10.12 4.25 -25.14
CA GLU A 280 -11.40 4.94 -25.19
C GLU A 280 -11.93 5.22 -23.76
N GLY A 281 -12.05 4.18 -22.93
CA GLY A 281 -12.48 4.35 -21.53
C GLY A 281 -11.58 5.30 -20.74
N THR A 282 -10.27 5.28 -21.01
CA THR A 282 -9.33 6.22 -20.39
C THR A 282 -9.62 7.67 -20.80
N ARG A 283 -9.81 7.95 -22.11
CA ARG A 283 -10.14 9.30 -22.58
C ARG A 283 -11.47 9.79 -22.02
N ASP A 284 -12.48 8.93 -21.95
CA ASP A 284 -13.80 9.27 -21.44
C ASP A 284 -13.76 9.64 -19.95
N LEU A 285 -13.03 8.88 -19.11
CA LEU A 285 -12.87 9.21 -17.70
C LEU A 285 -12.10 10.52 -17.49
N ILE A 286 -11.04 10.76 -18.25
CA ILE A 286 -10.28 12.01 -18.20
C ILE A 286 -11.16 13.19 -18.62
N THR A 287 -11.91 13.07 -19.71
CA THR A 287 -12.83 14.10 -20.20
C THR A 287 -13.94 14.38 -19.18
N ALA A 288 -14.39 13.35 -18.44
CA ALA A 288 -15.38 13.50 -17.37
C ALA A 288 -14.79 14.11 -16.08
N GLY A 289 -13.44 14.24 -16.00
CA GLY A 289 -12.78 14.93 -14.91
C GLY A 289 -11.80 14.11 -14.08
N ALA A 290 -11.38 12.92 -14.50
CA ALA A 290 -10.32 12.21 -13.81
C ALA A 290 -8.94 12.87 -14.05
N ASP A 291 -8.13 13.00 -13.00
CA ASP A 291 -6.72 13.39 -13.10
C ASP A 291 -5.83 12.18 -13.32
N VAL A 292 -6.19 11.06 -12.73
CA VAL A 292 -5.52 9.77 -12.86
C VAL A 292 -6.55 8.68 -13.17
N VAL A 293 -6.24 7.79 -14.09
CA VAL A 293 -7.13 6.66 -14.42
C VAL A 293 -6.57 5.36 -13.88
N LYS A 294 -7.38 4.61 -13.14
CA LYS A 294 -7.02 3.32 -12.57
C LYS A 294 -7.31 2.21 -13.59
N VAL A 295 -6.27 1.45 -13.95
CA VAL A 295 -6.29 0.47 -15.05
C VAL A 295 -6.19 -0.94 -14.52
N GLY A 296 -7.20 -1.76 -14.84
CA GLY A 296 -7.20 -3.19 -14.49
C GLY A 296 -8.59 -3.76 -14.30
N VAL A 297 -8.98 -4.73 -15.12
CA VAL A 297 -10.20 -5.53 -14.96
C VAL A 297 -9.80 -7.00 -15.02
N GLY A 298 -9.95 -7.69 -13.91
CA GLY A 298 -9.70 -9.12 -13.76
C GLY A 298 -8.25 -9.59 -13.56
N PRO A 299 -7.20 -8.74 -13.41
CA PRO A 299 -5.85 -9.24 -13.17
C PRO A 299 -5.55 -9.54 -11.70
N GLY A 300 -6.37 -9.07 -10.76
CA GLY A 300 -6.14 -9.20 -9.31
C GLY A 300 -6.24 -10.65 -8.83
N ALA A 301 -5.37 -11.05 -7.88
CA ALA A 301 -5.33 -12.42 -7.36
C ALA A 301 -6.62 -12.86 -6.64
N MET A 302 -7.41 -11.90 -6.13
CA MET A 302 -8.70 -12.15 -5.45
C MET A 302 -9.92 -11.96 -6.38
N CYS A 303 -9.67 -11.63 -7.66
CA CYS A 303 -10.71 -11.36 -8.65
C CYS A 303 -11.06 -12.63 -9.44
N THR A 304 -12.33 -12.97 -9.52
CA THR A 304 -12.82 -14.10 -10.32
C THR A 304 -13.55 -13.66 -11.59
N THR A 305 -13.64 -12.36 -11.85
CA THR A 305 -14.41 -11.77 -12.97
C THR A 305 -14.06 -12.42 -14.31
N ARG A 306 -12.77 -12.57 -14.65
CA ARG A 306 -12.34 -13.18 -15.91
C ARG A 306 -12.82 -14.64 -16.05
N MET A 307 -12.80 -15.41 -14.96
CA MET A 307 -13.23 -16.81 -14.98
C MET A 307 -14.76 -16.95 -14.97
N ALA A 308 -15.45 -16.01 -14.33
CA ALA A 308 -16.90 -16.04 -14.23
C ALA A 308 -17.60 -15.46 -15.48
N THR A 309 -17.00 -14.44 -16.11
CA THR A 309 -17.68 -13.65 -17.15
C THR A 309 -16.96 -13.63 -18.50
N GLY A 310 -15.68 -14.04 -18.55
CA GLY A 310 -14.80 -13.83 -19.70
C GLY A 310 -14.33 -12.38 -19.88
N VAL A 311 -14.78 -11.44 -19.03
CA VAL A 311 -14.44 -10.02 -19.14
C VAL A 311 -13.11 -9.73 -18.42
N GLY A 312 -12.25 -8.96 -19.08
CA GLY A 312 -10.96 -8.55 -18.57
C GLY A 312 -9.92 -8.45 -19.68
N ARG A 313 -8.73 -7.96 -19.34
CA ARG A 313 -7.63 -7.82 -20.30
C ARG A 313 -6.29 -8.13 -19.63
N PRO A 314 -5.32 -8.73 -20.38
CA PRO A 314 -3.94 -8.86 -19.89
C PRO A 314 -3.35 -7.52 -19.49
N GLN A 315 -2.78 -7.45 -18.27
CA GLN A 315 -2.56 -6.19 -17.57
C GLN A 315 -1.48 -5.32 -18.22
N PHE A 316 -0.39 -5.92 -18.69
CA PHE A 316 0.68 -5.14 -19.34
C PHE A 316 0.17 -4.35 -20.55
N SER A 317 -0.56 -5.03 -21.46
CA SER A 317 -1.13 -4.37 -22.65
C SER A 317 -2.18 -3.33 -22.30
N ALA A 318 -3.04 -3.61 -21.31
CA ALA A 318 -4.03 -2.65 -20.83
C ALA A 318 -3.34 -1.36 -20.31
N VAL A 319 -2.32 -1.51 -19.45
CA VAL A 319 -1.57 -0.36 -18.90
C VAL A 319 -0.88 0.42 -20.00
N ALA A 320 -0.19 -0.25 -20.95
CA ALA A 320 0.53 0.43 -22.02
C ALA A 320 -0.39 1.26 -22.92
N GLU A 321 -1.56 0.72 -23.27
CA GLU A 321 -2.55 1.42 -24.10
C GLU A 321 -3.20 2.59 -23.34
N CYS A 322 -3.65 2.36 -22.11
CA CYS A 322 -4.29 3.40 -21.30
C CYS A 322 -3.31 4.53 -20.95
N ALA A 323 -2.04 4.20 -20.64
CA ALA A 323 -1.02 5.20 -20.35
C ALA A 323 -0.69 6.06 -21.56
N ALA A 324 -0.65 5.47 -22.76
CA ALA A 324 -0.49 6.25 -24.00
C ALA A 324 -1.64 7.24 -24.19
N ALA A 325 -2.89 6.78 -24.03
CA ALA A 325 -4.07 7.63 -24.16
C ALA A 325 -4.14 8.74 -23.08
N ALA A 326 -3.77 8.44 -21.85
CA ALA A 326 -3.74 9.44 -20.76
C ALA A 326 -2.69 10.52 -21.03
N ARG A 327 -1.50 10.13 -21.51
CA ARG A 327 -0.41 11.06 -21.81
C ARG A 327 -0.78 12.04 -22.93
N GLU A 328 -1.53 11.63 -23.97
CA GLU A 328 -2.07 12.51 -25.02
C GLU A 328 -2.88 13.67 -24.44
N LEU A 329 -3.49 13.47 -23.25
CA LEU A 329 -4.32 14.43 -22.53
C LEU A 329 -3.59 15.09 -21.34
N GLY A 330 -2.27 14.87 -21.18
CA GLY A 330 -1.49 15.39 -20.06
C GLY A 330 -1.88 14.79 -18.71
N LYS A 331 -2.38 13.55 -18.69
CA LYS A 331 -2.85 12.81 -17.51
C LYS A 331 -2.09 11.50 -17.34
N HIS A 332 -2.37 10.81 -16.23
CA HIS A 332 -1.62 9.65 -15.78
C HIS A 332 -2.51 8.43 -15.55
N VAL A 333 -1.89 7.26 -15.35
CA VAL A 333 -2.60 6.04 -14.98
C VAL A 333 -1.93 5.34 -13.79
N TRP A 334 -2.74 4.68 -12.96
CA TRP A 334 -2.29 3.70 -11.98
C TRP A 334 -2.55 2.29 -12.51
N ALA A 335 -1.54 1.41 -12.43
CA ALA A 335 -1.69 0.00 -12.77
C ALA A 335 -2.26 -0.76 -11.56
N ASP A 336 -3.50 -1.25 -11.66
CA ASP A 336 -4.21 -1.92 -10.55
C ASP A 336 -4.35 -3.42 -10.79
N GLY A 337 -3.66 -4.22 -10.01
CA GLY A 337 -3.70 -5.68 -10.03
C GLY A 337 -2.68 -6.35 -10.96
N GLY A 338 -2.60 -7.68 -10.83
CA GLY A 338 -1.65 -8.51 -11.59
C GLY A 338 -0.22 -8.51 -11.05
N VAL A 339 0.05 -7.76 -9.99
CA VAL A 339 1.39 -7.62 -9.39
C VAL A 339 1.62 -8.70 -8.34
N ARG A 340 2.73 -9.43 -8.48
CA ARG A 340 3.16 -10.51 -7.57
C ARG A 340 4.61 -10.35 -7.12
N HIS A 341 5.42 -9.62 -7.90
CA HIS A 341 6.86 -9.45 -7.69
C HIS A 341 7.26 -7.99 -7.96
N PRO A 342 8.40 -7.50 -7.44
CA PRO A 342 8.93 -6.17 -7.73
C PRO A 342 9.09 -5.89 -9.22
N ARG A 343 9.47 -6.91 -10.02
CA ARG A 343 9.59 -6.81 -11.48
C ARG A 343 8.28 -6.40 -12.16
N ASP A 344 7.14 -6.84 -11.63
CA ASP A 344 5.84 -6.54 -12.24
C ASP A 344 5.51 -5.04 -12.09
N ILE A 345 5.91 -4.44 -10.95
CA ILE A 345 5.81 -2.99 -10.74
C ILE A 345 6.75 -2.25 -11.71
N ALA A 346 8.00 -2.68 -11.83
CA ALA A 346 8.94 -2.07 -12.78
C ALA A 346 8.40 -2.14 -14.22
N LEU A 347 7.78 -3.25 -14.63
CA LEU A 347 7.16 -3.40 -15.94
C LEU A 347 5.91 -2.52 -16.11
N ALA A 348 5.09 -2.35 -15.07
CA ALA A 348 3.95 -1.43 -15.10
C ALA A 348 4.41 0.03 -15.29
N LEU A 349 5.45 0.45 -14.57
CA LEU A 349 6.05 1.77 -14.69
C LEU A 349 6.70 1.97 -16.08
N ALA A 350 7.42 0.96 -16.58
CA ALA A 350 7.96 0.98 -17.94
C ALA A 350 6.87 1.08 -19.00
N ALA A 351 5.69 0.47 -18.77
CA ALA A 351 4.53 0.61 -19.64
C ALA A 351 3.89 2.01 -19.61
N GLY A 352 4.25 2.84 -18.63
CA GLY A 352 3.82 4.24 -18.51
C GLY A 352 2.87 4.54 -17.38
N ALA A 353 2.66 3.61 -16.45
CA ALA A 353 1.96 3.93 -15.20
C ALA A 353 2.79 4.89 -14.34
N SER A 354 2.13 5.80 -13.63
CA SER A 354 2.76 6.66 -12.63
C SER A 354 2.95 5.93 -11.29
N ALA A 355 2.08 4.96 -10.99
CA ALA A 355 2.17 4.11 -9.81
C ALA A 355 1.51 2.75 -10.05
N ALA A 356 1.84 1.78 -9.19
CA ALA A 356 1.18 0.48 -9.14
C ALA A 356 0.35 0.34 -7.87
N MET A 357 -0.92 -0.06 -8.03
CA MET A 357 -1.79 -0.39 -6.91
C MET A 357 -1.64 -1.86 -6.54
N VAL A 358 -1.33 -2.12 -5.27
CA VAL A 358 -1.02 -3.44 -4.73
C VAL A 358 -2.05 -3.82 -3.66
N GLY A 359 -2.68 -4.96 -3.81
CA GLY A 359 -3.71 -5.46 -2.88
C GLY A 359 -3.24 -6.66 -2.07
N SER A 360 -3.58 -7.87 -2.50
CA SER A 360 -3.39 -9.12 -1.75
C SER A 360 -1.96 -9.38 -1.30
N TRP A 361 -0.95 -8.90 -2.00
CA TRP A 361 0.45 -9.05 -1.57
C TRP A 361 0.72 -8.38 -0.21
N PHE A 362 0.03 -7.26 0.09
CA PHE A 362 0.17 -6.57 1.38
C PHE A 362 -0.76 -7.08 2.47
N ALA A 363 -1.72 -7.95 2.14
CA ALA A 363 -2.67 -8.48 3.12
C ALA A 363 -2.01 -9.35 4.20
N GLY A 364 -0.88 -10.02 3.88
CA GLY A 364 -0.12 -10.86 4.80
C GLY A 364 0.93 -10.08 5.62
N THR A 365 0.64 -8.86 6.06
CA THR A 365 1.57 -8.03 6.85
C THR A 365 0.97 -7.62 8.20
N HIS A 366 1.81 -7.22 9.16
CA HIS A 366 1.35 -6.75 10.47
C HIS A 366 0.42 -5.53 10.37
N GLU A 367 0.66 -4.64 9.42
CA GLU A 367 -0.06 -3.37 9.25
C GLU A 367 -1.44 -3.54 8.63
N SER A 368 -1.69 -4.63 7.90
CA SER A 368 -3.02 -4.91 7.35
C SER A 368 -4.06 -5.07 8.47
N PRO A 369 -5.33 -4.72 8.23
CA PRO A 369 -6.42 -4.98 9.18
C PRO A 369 -6.61 -6.47 9.49
N GLY A 370 -7.32 -6.74 10.57
CA GLY A 370 -7.61 -8.10 11.00
C GLY A 370 -6.57 -8.65 11.98
N ASP A 371 -6.91 -9.77 12.58
CA ASP A 371 -6.10 -10.45 13.57
C ASP A 371 -5.16 -11.45 12.94
N LEU A 372 -3.98 -11.58 13.54
CA LEU A 372 -3.06 -12.65 13.24
C LEU A 372 -3.65 -13.96 13.72
N ARG A 373 -3.67 -14.97 12.85
CA ARG A 373 -4.14 -16.32 13.12
C ARG A 373 -3.03 -17.31 12.78
N TYR A 374 -3.15 -18.52 13.30
CA TYR A 374 -2.22 -19.61 13.04
C TYR A 374 -2.95 -20.78 12.41
N ASP A 375 -2.35 -21.42 11.43
CA ASP A 375 -2.87 -22.66 10.83
C ASP A 375 -2.54 -23.89 11.71
N GLU A 376 -2.94 -25.09 11.27
CA GLU A 376 -2.70 -26.35 11.99
C GLU A 376 -1.20 -26.67 12.14
N GLN A 377 -0.35 -26.10 11.32
CA GLN A 377 1.10 -26.23 11.37
C GLN A 377 1.78 -25.09 12.15
N GLY A 378 1.00 -24.21 12.78
CA GLY A 378 1.51 -23.08 13.55
C GLY A 378 2.03 -21.92 12.68
N ARG A 379 1.73 -21.89 11.37
CA ARG A 379 2.17 -20.81 10.49
C ARG A 379 1.22 -19.62 10.58
N PRO A 380 1.77 -18.39 10.75
CA PRO A 380 0.96 -17.19 10.88
C PRO A 380 0.31 -16.80 9.55
N TYR A 381 -0.94 -16.38 9.60
CA TYR A 381 -1.67 -15.86 8.45
C TYR A 381 -2.71 -14.81 8.85
N LYS A 382 -3.15 -14.01 7.87
CA LYS A 382 -4.31 -13.13 7.97
C LYS A 382 -5.37 -13.51 6.95
N GLU A 383 -6.63 -13.26 7.27
CA GLU A 383 -7.73 -13.46 6.33
C GLU A 383 -7.81 -12.28 5.35
N SER A 384 -7.97 -12.59 4.06
CA SER A 384 -8.24 -11.61 3.01
C SER A 384 -9.44 -12.04 2.17
N PHE A 385 -10.09 -11.08 1.54
CA PHE A 385 -11.25 -11.31 0.68
C PHE A 385 -11.33 -10.23 -0.41
N GLY A 386 -11.89 -10.62 -1.55
CA GLY A 386 -12.10 -9.72 -2.69
C GLY A 386 -13.24 -8.73 -2.45
N MET A 387 -13.15 -7.55 -3.04
CA MET A 387 -14.15 -6.49 -2.90
C MET A 387 -15.49 -6.80 -3.58
N ALA A 388 -15.55 -7.75 -4.52
CA ALA A 388 -16.79 -8.26 -5.14
C ALA A 388 -17.32 -9.53 -4.44
N SER A 389 -16.70 -10.00 -3.36
CA SER A 389 -17.14 -11.16 -2.60
C SER A 389 -18.43 -10.92 -1.81
N LYS A 390 -19.14 -11.97 -1.46
CA LYS A 390 -20.34 -11.92 -0.60
C LYS A 390 -20.09 -11.17 0.70
N ARG A 391 -18.90 -11.35 1.30
CA ARG A 391 -18.48 -10.68 2.53
C ARG A 391 -18.40 -9.16 2.35
N ALA A 392 -17.74 -8.69 1.28
CA ALA A 392 -17.60 -7.27 0.97
C ALA A 392 -18.94 -6.64 0.52
N VAL A 393 -19.71 -7.36 -0.31
CA VAL A 393 -21.05 -6.93 -0.74
C VAL A 393 -21.97 -6.80 0.47
N GLY A 394 -21.96 -7.77 1.40
CA GLY A 394 -22.74 -7.72 2.64
C GLY A 394 -22.39 -6.52 3.53
N ALA A 395 -21.12 -6.13 3.59
CA ALA A 395 -20.69 -4.94 4.33
C ALA A 395 -21.23 -3.64 3.70
N ARG A 396 -21.13 -3.50 2.36
CA ARG A 396 -21.60 -2.30 1.62
C ARG A 396 -23.12 -2.16 1.54
N THR A 397 -23.86 -3.25 1.72
CA THR A 397 -25.33 -3.28 1.61
C THR A 397 -26.02 -3.36 2.95
N ARG A 398 -25.34 -2.98 4.05
CA ARG A 398 -25.92 -3.02 5.42
C ARG A 398 -27.20 -2.16 5.57
N THR A 399 -27.29 -1.06 4.82
CA THR A 399 -28.43 -0.16 4.81
C THR A 399 -29.56 -0.58 3.86
N ASP A 400 -29.30 -1.57 2.97
CA ASP A 400 -30.32 -2.11 2.08
C ASP A 400 -31.34 -2.94 2.87
N ASN A 401 -32.57 -3.06 2.35
CA ASN A 401 -33.53 -3.98 2.91
C ASN A 401 -33.06 -5.45 2.80
N VAL A 402 -33.61 -6.33 3.64
CA VAL A 402 -33.17 -7.72 3.76
C VAL A 402 -33.23 -8.48 2.43
N TYR A 403 -34.28 -8.21 1.63
CA TYR A 403 -34.47 -8.89 0.34
C TYR A 403 -33.42 -8.46 -0.69
N GLU A 404 -33.20 -7.16 -0.87
CA GLU A 404 -32.20 -6.63 -1.80
C GLU A 404 -30.78 -7.07 -1.41
N ARG A 405 -30.47 -7.09 -0.12
CA ARG A 405 -29.20 -7.60 0.37
C ARG A 405 -29.02 -9.11 0.07
N ALA A 406 -30.04 -9.92 0.31
CA ALA A 406 -30.02 -11.34 0.02
C ALA A 406 -29.87 -11.59 -1.49
N LYS A 407 -30.59 -10.84 -2.33
CA LYS A 407 -30.52 -10.90 -3.79
C LYS A 407 -29.12 -10.57 -4.31
N LYS A 408 -28.51 -9.46 -3.82
CA LYS A 408 -27.14 -9.09 -4.17
C LYS A 408 -26.12 -10.11 -3.71
N GLY A 409 -26.31 -10.72 -2.54
CA GLY A 409 -25.44 -11.77 -2.02
C GLY A 409 -25.56 -13.12 -2.73
N LEU A 410 -26.59 -13.32 -3.57
CA LEU A 410 -26.76 -14.56 -4.36
C LEU A 410 -25.84 -14.60 -5.60
N PHE A 411 -25.50 -13.41 -6.14
CA PHE A 411 -24.62 -13.25 -7.30
C PHE A 411 -23.23 -12.81 -6.84
N GLU A 412 -22.44 -13.76 -6.35
CA GLU A 412 -21.10 -13.53 -5.83
C GLU A 412 -20.07 -13.54 -6.95
N GLU A 413 -19.22 -12.50 -7.00
CA GLU A 413 -18.01 -12.48 -7.80
C GLU A 413 -16.81 -12.19 -6.88
N GLY A 414 -15.79 -13.06 -6.90
CA GLY A 414 -14.59 -12.89 -6.10
C GLY A 414 -14.49 -13.88 -4.93
N ILE A 415 -13.29 -13.99 -4.39
CA ILE A 415 -12.97 -14.93 -3.31
C ILE A 415 -13.43 -14.33 -1.98
N SER A 416 -14.36 -15.00 -1.29
CA SER A 416 -14.92 -14.55 0.00
C SER A 416 -14.02 -14.82 1.19
N SER A 417 -13.04 -15.73 1.08
CA SER A 417 -12.07 -16.02 2.13
C SER A 417 -10.80 -16.61 1.54
N SER A 418 -9.66 -16.03 1.89
CA SER A 418 -8.34 -16.55 1.56
C SER A 418 -7.40 -16.35 2.74
N ARG A 419 -6.44 -17.24 2.92
CA ARG A 419 -5.39 -17.16 3.92
C ARG A 419 -4.15 -16.56 3.28
N MET A 420 -3.76 -15.39 3.74
CA MET A 420 -2.54 -14.71 3.31
C MET A 420 -1.46 -14.99 4.37
N ALA A 421 -0.50 -15.85 4.01
CA ALA A 421 0.60 -16.19 4.90
C ALA A 421 1.41 -14.93 5.24
N LEU A 422 1.78 -14.81 6.50
CA LEU A 422 2.69 -13.78 6.97
C LEU A 422 4.08 -14.42 7.01
N ASP A 423 5.03 -13.78 6.33
CA ASP A 423 6.42 -14.24 6.36
C ASP A 423 7.04 -13.86 7.72
N PRO A 424 7.42 -14.83 8.57
CA PRO A 424 7.97 -14.53 9.88
C PRO A 424 9.33 -13.82 9.84
N THR A 425 10.04 -13.89 8.71
CA THR A 425 11.33 -13.20 8.52
C THR A 425 11.17 -11.78 7.98
N ARG A 426 10.02 -11.48 7.35
CA ARG A 426 9.68 -10.19 6.75
C ARG A 426 8.21 -9.83 6.99
N PRO A 427 7.81 -9.64 8.24
CA PRO A 427 6.40 -9.57 8.62
C PRO A 427 5.75 -8.21 8.34
N GLY A 428 6.54 -7.17 8.05
CA GLY A 428 6.07 -5.80 7.87
C GLY A 428 5.83 -5.43 6.42
N VAL A 429 4.91 -4.51 6.17
CA VAL A 429 4.72 -3.93 4.84
C VAL A 429 5.98 -3.21 4.34
N GLU A 430 6.76 -2.65 5.24
CA GLU A 430 8.02 -1.97 4.93
C GLU A 430 9.05 -2.92 4.31
N ASP A 431 9.09 -4.19 4.72
CA ASP A 431 9.99 -5.20 4.13
C ASP A 431 9.63 -5.47 2.66
N LEU A 432 8.33 -5.40 2.34
CA LEU A 432 7.86 -5.49 0.95
C LEU A 432 8.18 -4.23 0.18
N LEU A 433 8.02 -3.04 0.79
CA LEU A 433 8.40 -1.75 0.17
C LEU A 433 9.90 -1.68 -0.12
N ASP A 434 10.76 -2.20 0.76
CA ASP A 434 12.21 -2.32 0.53
C ASP A 434 12.50 -3.19 -0.70
N SER A 435 11.85 -4.34 -0.80
CA SER A 435 11.99 -5.25 -1.94
C SER A 435 11.54 -4.59 -3.25
N ILE A 436 10.38 -3.89 -3.22
CA ILE A 436 9.84 -3.15 -4.36
C ILE A 436 10.77 -2.00 -4.74
N GLY A 437 11.13 -1.14 -3.79
CA GLY A 437 12.00 0.01 -4.01
C GLY A 437 13.37 -0.41 -4.57
N SER A 438 13.95 -1.48 -4.03
CA SER A 438 15.21 -2.05 -4.54
C SER A 438 15.06 -2.55 -5.98
N GLY A 439 14.00 -3.30 -6.28
CA GLY A 439 13.76 -3.84 -7.62
C GLY A 439 13.52 -2.75 -8.67
N VAL A 440 12.67 -1.76 -8.35
CA VAL A 440 12.34 -0.65 -9.26
C VAL A 440 13.56 0.25 -9.48
N ARG A 441 14.28 0.64 -8.42
CA ARG A 441 15.51 1.44 -8.54
C ARG A 441 16.57 0.72 -9.39
N SER A 442 16.76 -0.59 -9.19
CA SER A 442 17.65 -1.39 -10.02
C SER A 442 17.22 -1.44 -11.48
N ALA A 443 15.92 -1.61 -11.76
CA ALA A 443 15.39 -1.57 -13.12
C ALA A 443 15.66 -0.22 -13.81
N CYS A 444 15.49 0.89 -13.07
CA CYS A 444 15.83 2.23 -13.56
C CYS A 444 17.34 2.35 -13.86
N THR A 445 18.22 1.86 -12.98
CA THR A 445 19.67 1.90 -13.24
C THR A 445 20.05 1.10 -14.48
N TYR A 446 19.49 -0.08 -14.69
CA TYR A 446 19.70 -0.87 -15.91
C TYR A 446 19.17 -0.19 -17.20
N ALA A 447 18.12 0.61 -17.06
CA ALA A 447 17.60 1.40 -18.19
C ALA A 447 18.36 2.71 -18.43
N GLY A 448 19.24 3.11 -17.50
CA GLY A 448 19.96 4.38 -17.52
C GLY A 448 19.05 5.57 -17.15
N ALA A 449 18.07 5.35 -16.28
CA ALA A 449 17.07 6.35 -15.88
C ALA A 449 17.26 6.76 -14.42
N ARG A 450 17.16 8.07 -14.14
CA ARG A 450 17.19 8.65 -12.80
C ARG A 450 15.82 9.02 -12.26
N THR A 451 14.80 9.09 -13.14
CA THR A 451 13.41 9.38 -12.78
C THR A 451 12.47 8.39 -13.44
N LEU A 452 11.20 8.34 -12.99
CA LEU A 452 10.18 7.49 -13.60
C LEU A 452 9.85 7.94 -15.05
N GLU A 453 9.91 9.24 -15.34
CA GLU A 453 9.71 9.75 -16.69
C GLU A 453 10.81 9.25 -17.63
N GLU A 454 12.08 9.42 -17.24
CA GLU A 454 13.22 8.87 -17.99
C GLU A 454 13.12 7.35 -18.14
N PHE A 455 12.67 6.65 -17.09
CA PHE A 455 12.52 5.20 -17.13
C PHE A 455 11.50 4.79 -18.18
N HIS A 456 10.34 5.45 -18.22
CA HIS A 456 9.35 5.19 -19.26
C HIS A 456 9.89 5.47 -20.67
N GLU A 457 10.64 6.54 -20.87
CA GLU A 457 11.21 6.90 -22.18
C GLU A 457 12.30 5.92 -22.63
N ARG A 458 13.18 5.53 -21.71
CA ARG A 458 14.38 4.73 -22.01
C ARG A 458 14.13 3.23 -21.98
N ALA A 459 13.07 2.76 -21.32
CA ALA A 459 12.77 1.34 -21.21
C ALA A 459 12.65 0.65 -22.58
N VAL A 460 13.41 -0.40 -22.76
CA VAL A 460 13.33 -1.32 -23.91
C VAL A 460 12.80 -2.65 -23.44
N LEU A 461 11.75 -3.14 -24.09
CA LEU A 461 11.05 -4.36 -23.73
C LEU A 461 11.27 -5.44 -24.78
N GLY A 462 11.49 -6.65 -24.29
CA GLY A 462 11.42 -7.88 -25.07
C GLY A 462 10.18 -8.69 -24.71
N ILE A 463 9.79 -9.58 -25.61
CA ILE A 463 8.69 -10.55 -25.40
C ILE A 463 9.34 -11.90 -25.16
N GLN A 464 8.86 -12.65 -24.19
CA GLN A 464 9.34 -13.98 -23.86
C GLN A 464 8.20 -15.02 -23.87
N SER A 465 8.57 -16.26 -24.05
CA SER A 465 7.67 -17.41 -23.85
C SER A 465 7.54 -17.77 -22.39
N ALA A 466 6.60 -18.65 -22.05
CA ALA A 466 6.50 -19.24 -20.72
C ALA A 466 7.80 -19.94 -20.28
N ALA A 467 8.55 -20.54 -21.22
CA ALA A 467 9.86 -21.13 -20.94
C ALA A 467 10.92 -20.06 -20.61
N GLY A 468 10.94 -18.92 -21.33
CA GLY A 468 11.81 -17.79 -21.01
C GLY A 468 11.52 -17.17 -19.65
N PHE A 469 10.23 -17.06 -19.28
CA PHE A 469 9.85 -16.64 -17.93
C PHE A 469 10.29 -17.65 -16.87
N ALA A 470 10.15 -18.95 -17.13
CA ALA A 470 10.58 -19.99 -16.19
C ALA A 470 12.11 -20.02 -15.98
N GLU A 471 12.90 -19.78 -17.05
CA GLU A 471 14.36 -19.65 -16.98
C GLU A 471 14.82 -18.55 -16.00
N GLY A 472 14.10 -17.41 -15.97
CA GLY A 472 14.41 -16.29 -15.07
C GLY A 472 14.00 -16.49 -13.62
N ARG A 473 13.38 -17.60 -13.24
CA ARG A 473 13.00 -17.88 -11.86
C ARG A 473 14.19 -18.37 -11.04
N PRO A 474 14.38 -17.85 -9.82
CA PRO A 474 15.38 -18.40 -8.92
C PRO A 474 15.00 -19.85 -8.55
N LEU A 475 16.02 -20.65 -8.29
CA LEU A 475 15.82 -22.01 -7.80
C LEU A 475 15.13 -21.99 -6.42
N PRO A 476 14.25 -22.97 -6.12
CA PRO A 476 13.67 -23.09 -4.78
C PRO A 476 14.79 -23.27 -3.72
N ALA A 477 14.55 -22.77 -2.51
CA ALA A 477 15.42 -23.05 -1.38
C ALA A 477 15.51 -24.58 -1.13
N GLY A 478 16.71 -25.13 -0.96
CA GLY A 478 16.93 -26.56 -0.73
C GLY A 478 17.47 -27.30 -1.95
N TRP A 479 18.18 -26.63 -2.79
CA TRP A 479 19.01 -27.22 -3.88
C TRP A 479 20.09 -28.12 -3.32
#